data_e97cee7e3641fd0677e842cf9b702308
#
_entry.id   e97cee7e3641fd0677e842cf9b702308
#
_cell.length_a   1.000
_cell.length_b   1.000
_cell.length_c   1.000
_cell.angle_alpha   90.00
_cell.angle_beta   90.00
_cell.angle_gamma   90.00
#
_symmetry.space_group_name_H-M   'P 1'
#
loop_
_entity.id
_entity.type
_entity.pdbx_description
1 polymer ?
#
loop_
_entity_poly.entity_id
_entity_poly.type
_entity_poly.pdbx_seq_one_letter_code
_entity_poly.pdbx_strand_id
1 'polypeptide(L)'
;MWALVESGSITKMWSSPQAFKIGDNQYPANTMALWSESELQSIGVYPVTVDNTNLKDKSYYSNTDITYAVDGLTVKGTYGSATALALTDALFTAQDETDELGTEGEVKSPGLKSLHKEKVNGTASSLLSSTDWYSLRAADGGTAVPSNIATYRAAVRTKANTHTTAIDSAADVDALAALVYDWPTLGS
;
A
#
# COMPACT_ATOMS: atom_id res chain seq x y z
N MET A 1 3.83 -10.91 -21.78
CA MET A 1 3.49 -9.63 -22.44
C MET A 1 4.42 -9.46 -23.63
N TRP A 2 3.94 -8.85 -24.74
CA TRP A 2 4.69 -8.67 -25.97
C TRP A 2 4.56 -7.23 -26.46
N ALA A 3 5.53 -6.76 -27.23
CA ALA A 3 5.52 -5.43 -27.85
C ALA A 3 5.94 -5.53 -29.33
N LEU A 4 5.26 -4.79 -30.21
CA LEU A 4 5.73 -4.56 -31.58
C LEU A 4 6.69 -3.39 -31.55
N VAL A 5 7.88 -3.63 -32.09
CA VAL A 5 8.94 -2.63 -32.23
C VAL A 5 9.21 -2.41 -33.72
N GLU A 6 8.98 -1.19 -34.18
CA GLU A 6 9.20 -0.77 -35.57
C GLU A 6 10.14 0.42 -35.55
N SER A 7 11.20 0.35 -36.33
CA SER A 7 12.24 1.40 -36.42
C SER A 7 12.77 1.84 -35.03
N GLY A 8 12.92 0.88 -34.11
CA GLY A 8 13.44 1.14 -32.76
C GLY A 8 12.43 1.76 -31.79
N SER A 9 11.17 1.90 -32.20
CA SER A 9 10.10 2.46 -31.37
C SER A 9 9.01 1.43 -31.08
N ILE A 10 8.46 1.46 -29.85
CA ILE A 10 7.33 0.61 -29.47
C ILE A 10 6.06 1.20 -30.10
N THR A 11 5.44 0.46 -31.03
CA THR A 11 4.21 0.90 -31.71
C THR A 11 2.96 0.25 -31.17
N LYS A 12 3.07 -0.93 -30.55
CA LYS A 12 1.94 -1.64 -29.93
C LYS A 12 2.40 -2.55 -28.80
N MET A 13 1.54 -2.76 -27.82
CA MET A 13 1.78 -3.71 -26.72
C MET A 13 0.57 -4.63 -26.54
N TRP A 14 0.84 -5.87 -26.11
CA TRP A 14 -0.17 -6.89 -25.83
C TRP A 14 0.08 -7.56 -24.47
N SER A 15 -0.93 -7.54 -23.63
CA SER A 15 -0.88 -8.23 -22.33
C SER A 15 -1.10 -9.74 -22.42
N SER A 16 -1.77 -10.20 -23.50
CA SER A 16 -2.09 -11.61 -23.76
C SER A 16 -1.99 -11.91 -25.25
N PRO A 17 -1.82 -13.18 -25.65
CA PRO A 17 -1.84 -13.58 -27.05
C PRO A 17 -3.13 -13.18 -27.75
N GLN A 18 -3.02 -12.50 -28.87
CA GLN A 18 -4.15 -12.11 -29.73
C GLN A 18 -3.69 -12.02 -31.20
N ALA A 19 -4.66 -12.05 -32.14
CA ALA A 19 -4.37 -11.85 -33.53
C ALA A 19 -3.84 -10.44 -33.80
N PHE A 20 -2.85 -10.31 -34.66
CA PHE A 20 -2.23 -9.04 -35.00
C PHE A 20 -1.83 -8.96 -36.46
N LYS A 21 -1.54 -7.75 -36.93
CA LYS A 21 -1.10 -7.49 -38.30
C LYS A 21 0.19 -6.66 -38.27
N ILE A 22 1.15 -7.02 -39.13
CA ILE A 22 2.38 -6.27 -39.38
C ILE A 22 2.51 -6.07 -40.90
N GLY A 23 2.47 -4.83 -41.36
CA GLY A 23 2.36 -4.53 -42.79
C GLY A 23 1.12 -5.20 -43.37
N ASP A 24 1.28 -6.01 -44.41
CA ASP A 24 0.17 -6.74 -45.02
C ASP A 24 -0.03 -8.16 -44.45
N ASN A 25 0.88 -8.63 -43.61
CA ASN A 25 0.82 -9.97 -43.04
C ASN A 25 -0.11 -10.02 -41.81
N GLN A 26 -1.00 -11.02 -41.81
CA GLN A 26 -1.87 -11.31 -40.66
C GLN A 26 -1.35 -12.53 -39.90
N TYR A 27 -1.29 -12.40 -38.56
CA TYR A 27 -0.83 -13.43 -37.66
C TYR A 27 -1.99 -13.81 -36.71
N PRO A 28 -2.35 -15.09 -36.63
CA PRO A 28 -3.38 -15.55 -35.69
C PRO A 28 -2.88 -15.46 -34.24
N ALA A 29 -3.80 -15.46 -33.29
CA ALA A 29 -3.49 -15.31 -31.86
C ALA A 29 -2.50 -16.35 -31.31
N ASN A 30 -2.55 -17.59 -31.86
CA ASN A 30 -1.66 -18.67 -31.45
C ASN A 30 -0.20 -18.47 -31.90
N THR A 31 0.11 -17.54 -32.79
CA THR A 31 1.49 -17.20 -33.19
C THR A 31 2.32 -16.83 -31.96
N MET A 32 1.78 -15.99 -31.06
CA MET A 32 2.47 -15.57 -29.83
C MET A 32 2.65 -16.71 -28.80
N ALA A 33 1.92 -17.81 -28.94
CA ALA A 33 1.99 -18.95 -28.03
C ALA A 33 2.84 -20.10 -28.58
N LEU A 34 2.93 -20.22 -29.90
CA LEU A 34 3.57 -21.35 -30.56
C LEU A 34 4.96 -21.04 -31.12
N TRP A 35 5.18 -19.80 -31.55
CA TRP A 35 6.47 -19.37 -32.05
C TRP A 35 7.48 -19.19 -30.94
N SER A 36 8.72 -19.52 -31.21
CA SER A 36 9.84 -19.23 -30.33
C SER A 36 10.05 -17.72 -30.22
N GLU A 37 10.73 -17.32 -29.17
CA GLU A 37 11.05 -15.90 -28.93
C GLU A 37 11.85 -15.32 -30.11
N SER A 38 12.82 -16.08 -30.64
CA SER A 38 13.63 -15.66 -31.80
C SER A 38 12.81 -15.49 -33.08
N GLU A 39 11.80 -16.34 -33.32
CA GLU A 39 10.89 -16.18 -34.46
C GLU A 39 10.03 -14.93 -34.32
N LEU A 40 9.49 -14.67 -33.13
CA LEU A 40 8.74 -13.45 -32.85
C LEU A 40 9.62 -12.19 -33.00
N GLN A 41 10.84 -12.23 -32.46
CA GLN A 41 11.81 -11.13 -32.61
C GLN A 41 12.16 -10.84 -34.07
N SER A 42 12.23 -11.86 -34.91
CA SER A 42 12.53 -11.70 -36.36
C SER A 42 11.49 -10.87 -37.12
N ILE A 43 10.26 -10.80 -36.60
CA ILE A 43 9.17 -9.99 -37.15
C ILE A 43 8.90 -8.72 -36.34
N GLY A 44 9.80 -8.36 -35.41
CA GLY A 44 9.69 -7.16 -34.57
C GLY A 44 8.79 -7.29 -33.32
N VAL A 45 8.36 -8.51 -32.97
CA VAL A 45 7.57 -8.77 -31.75
C VAL A 45 8.52 -9.20 -30.65
N TYR A 46 8.74 -8.30 -29.69
CA TYR A 46 9.69 -8.48 -28.61
C TYR A 46 9.01 -8.85 -27.28
N PRO A 47 9.63 -9.71 -26.46
CA PRO A 47 9.14 -9.98 -25.13
C PRO A 47 9.25 -8.73 -24.26
N VAL A 48 8.28 -8.53 -23.36
CA VAL A 48 8.27 -7.42 -22.41
C VAL A 48 8.56 -7.97 -21.02
N THR A 49 9.61 -7.45 -20.40
CA THR A 49 9.96 -7.70 -19.00
C THR A 49 9.67 -6.46 -18.17
N VAL A 50 9.34 -6.65 -16.89
CA VAL A 50 9.09 -5.54 -15.96
C VAL A 50 10.08 -5.63 -14.81
N ASP A 51 10.81 -4.54 -14.59
CA ASP A 51 11.70 -4.36 -13.46
C ASP A 51 10.93 -3.67 -12.32
N ASN A 52 10.71 -4.41 -11.25
CA ASN A 52 9.96 -3.95 -10.08
C ASN A 52 10.87 -3.42 -8.96
N THR A 53 12.15 -3.19 -9.22
CA THR A 53 13.12 -2.76 -8.18
C THR A 53 12.66 -1.48 -7.47
N ASN A 54 12.06 -0.54 -8.20
CA ASN A 54 11.56 0.73 -7.66
C ASN A 54 10.09 0.68 -7.24
N LEU A 55 9.40 -0.44 -7.45
CA LEU A 55 8.01 -0.58 -7.04
C LEU A 55 7.94 -0.73 -5.51
N LYS A 56 7.26 0.18 -4.86
CA LYS A 56 7.05 0.22 -3.41
C LYS A 56 5.60 -0.09 -3.04
N ASP A 57 5.38 -0.45 -1.77
CA ASP A 57 4.03 -0.68 -1.24
C ASP A 57 3.19 0.60 -1.32
N LYS A 58 2.05 0.49 -2.01
CA LYS A 58 1.10 1.59 -2.21
C LYS A 58 0.46 2.11 -0.92
N SER A 59 0.52 1.35 0.16
CA SER A 59 0.06 1.80 1.48
C SER A 59 0.95 2.90 2.05
N TYR A 60 2.19 3.02 1.55
CA TYR A 60 3.22 3.90 2.08
C TYR A 60 3.84 4.83 1.03
N TYR A 61 3.69 4.49 -0.26
CA TYR A 61 4.34 5.19 -1.36
C TYR A 61 3.39 5.42 -2.54
N SER A 62 3.55 6.56 -3.18
CA SER A 62 3.04 6.81 -4.52
C SER A 62 4.08 6.35 -5.53
N ASN A 63 3.75 5.32 -6.31
CA ASN A 63 4.60 4.84 -7.38
C ASN A 63 4.37 5.66 -8.66
N THR A 64 5.41 5.80 -9.48
CA THR A 64 5.27 6.37 -10.83
C THR A 64 4.55 5.39 -11.75
N ASP A 65 4.06 5.89 -12.87
CA ASP A 65 3.66 5.00 -13.97
C ASP A 65 4.89 4.27 -14.52
N ILE A 66 4.65 3.07 -15.06
CA ILE A 66 5.68 2.29 -15.70
C ILE A 66 6.03 2.89 -17.06
N THR A 67 7.32 3.07 -17.33
CA THR A 67 7.84 3.49 -18.62
C THR A 67 8.48 2.33 -19.34
N TYR A 68 8.25 2.20 -20.64
CA TYR A 68 8.77 1.13 -21.46
C TYR A 68 9.80 1.65 -22.45
N ALA A 69 10.92 0.93 -22.58
CA ALA A 69 11.98 1.23 -23.53
C ALA A 69 12.46 -0.06 -24.22
N VAL A 70 12.91 0.07 -25.46
CA VAL A 70 13.55 -1.03 -26.20
C VAL A 70 14.95 -1.23 -25.62
N ASP A 71 15.27 -2.48 -25.28
CA ASP A 71 16.57 -2.90 -24.75
C ASP A 71 17.03 -4.14 -25.53
N GLY A 72 17.82 -3.91 -26.59
CA GLY A 72 18.23 -4.96 -27.53
C GLY A 72 17.03 -5.57 -28.25
N LEU A 73 16.79 -6.87 -28.06
CA LEU A 73 15.66 -7.63 -28.62
C LEU A 73 14.55 -7.85 -27.59
N THR A 74 14.51 -7.03 -26.54
CA THR A 74 13.47 -7.04 -25.50
C THR A 74 12.90 -5.65 -25.31
N VAL A 75 11.75 -5.55 -24.66
CA VAL A 75 11.22 -4.29 -24.14
C VAL A 75 11.24 -4.37 -22.62
N LYS A 76 11.90 -3.40 -21.98
CA LYS A 76 11.99 -3.30 -20.51
C LYS A 76 11.04 -2.22 -20.00
N GLY A 77 10.12 -2.62 -19.13
CA GLY A 77 9.31 -1.70 -18.34
C GLY A 77 10.00 -1.40 -17.01
N THR A 78 10.08 -0.14 -16.62
CA THR A 78 10.69 0.27 -15.34
C THR A 78 9.80 1.30 -14.63
N TYR A 79 9.76 1.22 -13.31
CA TYR A 79 9.18 2.26 -12.47
C TYR A 79 10.24 3.31 -12.14
N GLY A 80 9.87 4.57 -12.14
CA GLY A 80 10.69 5.64 -11.55
C GLY A 80 10.75 5.53 -10.02
N SER A 81 11.45 6.46 -9.39
CA SER A 81 11.52 6.51 -7.93
C SER A 81 10.14 6.76 -7.34
N ALA A 82 9.73 5.92 -6.40
CA ALA A 82 8.48 6.10 -5.65
C ALA A 82 8.61 7.27 -4.66
N THR A 83 7.53 8.01 -4.46
CA THR A 83 7.46 9.13 -3.49
C THR A 83 6.76 8.64 -2.23
N ALA A 84 7.39 8.83 -1.06
CA ALA A 84 6.78 8.52 0.22
C ALA A 84 5.51 9.34 0.45
N LEU A 85 4.46 8.72 0.98
CA LEU A 85 3.26 9.41 1.43
C LEU A 85 3.59 10.27 2.66
N ALA A 86 2.76 11.28 2.94
CA ALA A 86 2.96 12.18 4.07
C ALA A 86 2.97 11.39 5.39
N LEU A 87 4.06 11.53 6.16
CA LEU A 87 4.23 10.87 7.45
C LEU A 87 3.38 11.54 8.54
N THR A 88 3.27 12.87 8.47
CA THR A 88 2.52 13.72 9.42
C THR A 88 1.29 14.32 8.75
N ASP A 89 0.34 14.76 9.55
CA ASP A 89 -0.88 15.39 9.08
C ASP A 89 -0.57 16.70 8.34
N ALA A 90 -1.32 16.96 7.28
CA ALA A 90 -1.43 18.29 6.70
C ALA A 90 -2.55 19.05 7.43
N LEU A 91 -2.26 20.27 7.87
CA LEU A 91 -3.21 21.12 8.58
C LEU A 91 -3.75 22.21 7.65
N PHE A 92 -4.95 22.69 7.92
CA PHE A 92 -5.46 23.90 7.29
C PHE A 92 -4.62 25.10 7.68
N THR A 93 -4.31 25.94 6.71
CA THR A 93 -3.56 27.19 6.89
C THR A 93 -4.51 28.36 7.12
N ALA A 94 -3.98 29.51 7.58
CA ALA A 94 -4.75 30.76 7.66
C ALA A 94 -5.35 31.18 6.31
N GLN A 95 -4.71 30.84 5.18
CA GLN A 95 -5.26 31.09 3.86
C GLN A 95 -6.46 30.17 3.56
N ASP A 96 -6.35 28.87 3.93
CA ASP A 96 -7.47 27.94 3.79
C ASP A 96 -8.70 28.39 4.61
N GLU A 97 -8.49 28.97 5.79
CA GLU A 97 -9.58 29.52 6.61
C GLU A 97 -10.18 30.78 5.97
N THR A 98 -9.34 31.64 5.39
CA THR A 98 -9.82 32.82 4.64
C THR A 98 -10.64 32.40 3.42
N ASP A 99 -10.26 31.27 2.77
CA ASP A 99 -10.93 30.72 1.60
C ASP A 99 -12.14 29.80 1.98
N GLU A 100 -12.51 29.76 3.26
CA GLU A 100 -13.64 28.98 3.83
C GLU A 100 -13.51 27.47 3.60
N LEU A 101 -12.27 26.94 3.49
CA LEU A 101 -11.99 25.51 3.25
C LEU A 101 -11.89 24.69 4.54
N GLY A 102 -11.68 25.33 5.70
CA GLY A 102 -11.56 24.72 7.00
C GLY A 102 -10.97 25.69 8.02
N THR A 103 -10.86 25.29 9.29
CA THR A 103 -10.31 26.11 10.37
C THR A 103 -8.80 25.94 10.48
N GLU A 104 -8.04 27.02 10.60
CA GLU A 104 -6.58 26.98 10.77
C GLU A 104 -6.19 26.03 11.92
N GLY A 105 -5.21 25.16 11.66
CA GLY A 105 -4.69 24.19 12.62
C GLY A 105 -5.47 22.89 12.73
N GLU A 106 -6.66 22.78 12.17
CA GLU A 106 -7.36 21.50 12.06
C GLU A 106 -6.73 20.60 10.98
N VAL A 107 -6.96 19.28 11.10
CA VAL A 107 -6.39 18.30 10.14
C VAL A 107 -7.12 18.39 8.80
N LYS A 108 -6.41 18.85 7.78
CA LYS A 108 -6.86 18.88 6.39
C LYS A 108 -6.81 17.50 5.75
N SER A 109 -5.72 16.79 5.98
CA SER A 109 -5.58 15.41 5.57
C SER A 109 -4.68 14.65 6.55
N PRO A 110 -5.09 13.44 7.00
CA PRO A 110 -4.30 12.66 7.94
C PRO A 110 -3.04 12.11 7.27
N GLY A 111 -1.92 12.18 7.98
CA GLY A 111 -0.68 11.51 7.62
C GLY A 111 -0.67 10.05 8.06
N LEU A 112 0.34 9.31 7.62
CA LEU A 112 0.47 7.88 7.92
C LEU A 112 0.51 7.60 9.43
N LYS A 113 1.15 8.45 10.24
CA LYS A 113 1.18 8.29 11.71
C LYS A 113 -0.21 8.32 12.31
N SER A 114 -1.05 9.27 11.90
CA SER A 114 -2.43 9.39 12.38
C SER A 114 -3.28 8.18 11.97
N LEU A 115 -3.16 7.73 10.73
CA LEU A 115 -3.84 6.53 10.23
C LEU A 115 -3.42 5.26 11.00
N HIS A 116 -2.13 5.10 11.30
CA HIS A 116 -1.64 3.98 12.10
C HIS A 116 -2.13 4.03 13.56
N LYS A 117 -2.15 5.22 14.18
CA LYS A 117 -2.72 5.41 15.53
C LYS A 117 -4.21 5.08 15.57
N GLU A 118 -4.97 5.50 14.56
CA GLU A 118 -6.39 5.15 14.43
C GLU A 118 -6.57 3.63 14.37
N LYS A 119 -5.78 2.92 13.57
CA LYS A 119 -5.80 1.47 13.49
C LYS A 119 -5.45 0.80 14.83
N VAL A 120 -4.43 1.28 15.53
CA VAL A 120 -4.04 0.79 16.87
C VAL A 120 -5.16 1.00 17.88
N ASN A 121 -5.74 2.19 17.92
CA ASN A 121 -6.84 2.52 18.83
C ASN A 121 -8.11 1.72 18.51
N GLY A 122 -8.44 1.55 17.23
CA GLY A 122 -9.56 0.73 16.79
C GLY A 122 -9.41 -0.73 17.19
N THR A 123 -8.20 -1.29 17.04
CA THR A 123 -7.89 -2.66 17.48
C THR A 123 -7.99 -2.79 19.01
N ALA A 124 -7.41 -1.86 19.78
CA ALA A 124 -7.51 -1.86 21.23
C ALA A 124 -8.97 -1.78 21.71
N SER A 125 -9.77 -0.90 21.11
CA SER A 125 -11.20 -0.76 21.39
C SER A 125 -11.95 -2.08 21.12
N SER A 126 -11.69 -2.71 19.97
CA SER A 126 -12.29 -3.99 19.60
C SER A 126 -11.94 -5.10 20.61
N LEU A 127 -10.67 -5.18 21.04
CA LEU A 127 -10.22 -6.16 22.04
C LEU A 127 -10.83 -5.92 23.42
N LEU A 128 -11.06 -4.68 23.80
CA LEU A 128 -11.63 -4.33 25.12
C LEU A 128 -13.16 -4.50 25.15
N SER A 129 -13.85 -4.32 24.04
CA SER A 129 -15.31 -4.31 23.96
C SER A 129 -15.97 -5.56 24.49
N SER A 130 -15.40 -6.75 24.22
CA SER A 130 -15.91 -8.04 24.71
C SER A 130 -15.93 -8.18 26.24
N THR A 131 -15.14 -7.34 26.92
CA THR A 131 -14.99 -7.36 28.38
C THR A 131 -15.53 -6.10 29.08
N ASP A 132 -16.10 -5.14 28.33
CA ASP A 132 -16.59 -3.87 28.91
C ASP A 132 -17.74 -4.09 29.89
N TRP A 133 -18.59 -5.07 29.66
CA TRP A 133 -19.69 -5.40 30.55
C TRP A 133 -19.25 -5.76 31.98
N TYR A 134 -18.04 -6.33 32.17
CA TYR A 134 -17.49 -6.58 33.52
C TYR A 134 -17.24 -5.27 34.27
N SER A 135 -16.72 -4.26 33.56
CA SER A 135 -16.44 -2.93 34.12
C SER A 135 -17.73 -2.19 34.46
N LEU A 136 -18.72 -2.24 33.56
CA LEU A 136 -20.04 -1.62 33.77
C LEU A 136 -20.74 -2.28 34.95
N ARG A 137 -20.80 -3.62 35.03
CA ARG A 137 -21.40 -4.34 36.16
C ARG A 137 -20.73 -3.96 37.48
N ALA A 138 -19.40 -3.89 37.53
CA ALA A 138 -18.70 -3.51 38.74
C ALA A 138 -18.99 -2.03 39.15
N ALA A 139 -19.11 -1.12 38.19
CA ALA A 139 -19.45 0.27 38.41
C ALA A 139 -20.87 0.44 38.96
N ASP A 140 -21.83 -0.41 38.59
CA ASP A 140 -23.21 -0.43 39.07
C ASP A 140 -23.36 -1.11 40.46
N GLY A 141 -22.26 -1.37 41.17
CA GLY A 141 -22.28 -2.04 42.45
C GLY A 141 -22.41 -3.55 42.43
N GLY A 142 -22.28 -4.16 41.28
CA GLY A 142 -22.27 -5.62 41.11
C GLY A 142 -20.90 -6.27 41.39
N THR A 143 -20.73 -7.53 41.02
CA THR A 143 -19.50 -8.29 41.24
C THR A 143 -18.27 -7.58 40.62
N ALA A 144 -17.17 -7.54 41.35
CA ALA A 144 -15.90 -6.98 40.89
C ALA A 144 -15.39 -7.64 39.60
N VAL A 145 -14.61 -6.89 38.82
CA VAL A 145 -13.98 -7.41 37.59
C VAL A 145 -13.02 -8.56 37.97
N PRO A 146 -13.15 -9.75 37.36
CA PRO A 146 -12.20 -10.85 37.59
C PRO A 146 -10.75 -10.40 37.32
N SER A 147 -9.80 -10.91 38.10
CA SER A 147 -8.39 -10.47 38.04
C SER A 147 -7.75 -10.74 36.67
N ASN A 148 -8.03 -11.89 36.04
CA ASN A 148 -7.55 -12.20 34.68
C ASN A 148 -8.08 -11.20 33.64
N ILE A 149 -9.33 -10.79 33.71
CA ILE A 149 -9.93 -9.77 32.85
C ILE A 149 -9.27 -8.42 33.10
N ALA A 150 -9.08 -8.03 34.37
CA ALA A 150 -8.42 -6.75 34.71
C ALA A 150 -6.98 -6.71 34.15
N THR A 151 -6.22 -7.81 34.31
CA THR A 151 -4.86 -7.95 33.80
C THR A 151 -4.83 -7.87 32.27
N TYR A 152 -5.71 -8.61 31.59
CA TYR A 152 -5.82 -8.55 30.11
C TYR A 152 -6.11 -7.12 29.62
N ARG A 153 -7.10 -6.47 30.22
CA ARG A 153 -7.47 -5.07 29.85
C ARG A 153 -6.33 -4.09 30.08
N ALA A 154 -5.58 -4.24 31.17
CA ALA A 154 -4.39 -3.44 31.43
C ALA A 154 -3.30 -3.69 30.35
N ALA A 155 -3.05 -4.94 30.01
CA ALA A 155 -2.09 -5.32 28.98
C ALA A 155 -2.45 -4.77 27.60
N VAL A 156 -3.74 -4.80 27.20
CA VAL A 156 -4.21 -4.20 25.93
C VAL A 156 -3.91 -2.69 25.91
N ARG A 157 -4.24 -1.94 26.98
CA ARG A 157 -3.97 -0.51 27.06
C ARG A 157 -2.47 -0.21 27.01
N THR A 158 -1.67 -0.97 27.74
CA THR A 158 -0.21 -0.83 27.73
C THR A 158 0.35 -1.03 26.32
N LYS A 159 -0.10 -2.07 25.59
CA LYS A 159 0.31 -2.32 24.22
C LYS A 159 -0.11 -1.21 23.27
N ALA A 160 -1.34 -0.70 23.38
CA ALA A 160 -1.80 0.45 22.60
C ALA A 160 -0.89 1.66 22.77
N ASN A 161 -0.53 2.00 24.03
CA ASN A 161 0.38 3.10 24.33
C ASN A 161 1.79 2.85 23.77
N THR A 162 2.31 1.63 23.90
CA THR A 162 3.61 1.23 23.35
C THR A 162 3.63 1.41 21.83
N HIS A 163 2.60 0.93 21.13
CA HIS A 163 2.49 1.07 19.67
C HIS A 163 2.35 2.52 19.25
N THR A 164 1.54 3.31 19.95
CA THR A 164 1.42 4.76 19.69
C THR A 164 2.77 5.49 19.85
N THR A 165 3.53 5.17 20.91
CA THR A 165 4.87 5.73 21.10
C THR A 165 5.84 5.32 19.99
N ALA A 166 5.80 4.05 19.54
CA ALA A 166 6.62 3.58 18.43
C ALA A 166 6.26 4.29 17.11
N ILE A 167 4.97 4.50 16.84
CA ILE A 167 4.49 5.28 15.68
C ILE A 167 5.02 6.71 15.73
N ASP A 168 4.92 7.38 16.90
CA ASP A 168 5.42 8.74 17.06
C ASP A 168 6.93 8.85 16.85
N SER A 169 7.67 7.83 17.26
CA SER A 169 9.12 7.77 17.16
C SER A 169 9.64 7.40 15.77
N ALA A 170 8.77 6.89 14.86
CA ALA A 170 9.18 6.54 13.50
C ALA A 170 9.71 7.79 12.77
N ALA A 171 10.96 7.74 12.31
CA ALA A 171 11.63 8.89 11.70
C ALA A 171 11.19 9.11 10.24
N ASP A 172 10.80 8.05 9.56
CA ASP A 172 10.41 8.04 8.15
C ASP A 172 9.36 6.97 7.88
N VAL A 173 8.95 6.87 6.62
CA VAL A 173 7.90 5.95 6.17
C VAL A 173 8.37 4.49 6.24
N ASP A 174 9.64 4.20 5.97
CA ASP A 174 10.17 2.83 6.05
C ASP A 174 10.22 2.35 7.51
N ALA A 175 10.62 3.21 8.45
CA ALA A 175 10.59 2.93 9.87
C ALA A 175 9.16 2.68 10.38
N LEU A 176 8.17 3.44 9.89
CA LEU A 176 6.77 3.25 10.22
C LEU A 176 6.23 1.92 9.65
N ALA A 177 6.56 1.62 8.40
CA ALA A 177 6.15 0.38 7.72
C ALA A 177 6.71 -0.89 8.38
N ALA A 178 7.89 -0.79 9.01
CA ALA A 178 8.54 -1.89 9.72
C ALA A 178 7.92 -2.21 11.09
N LEU A 179 7.01 -1.36 11.61
CA LEU A 179 6.39 -1.59 12.92
C LEU A 179 5.47 -2.81 12.89
N VAL A 180 5.63 -3.67 13.90
CA VAL A 180 4.78 -4.84 14.13
C VAL A 180 3.90 -4.58 15.35
N TYR A 181 2.59 -4.78 15.21
CA TYR A 181 1.60 -4.58 16.27
C TYR A 181 1.16 -5.92 16.83
N ASP A 182 1.80 -6.34 17.91
CA ASP A 182 1.44 -7.53 18.68
C ASP A 182 0.45 -7.18 19.79
N TRP A 183 -0.50 -8.09 20.06
CA TRP A 183 -1.56 -7.86 21.04
C TRP A 183 -1.67 -9.02 22.02
N PRO A 184 -2.03 -8.74 23.30
CA PRO A 184 -2.29 -9.79 24.27
C PRO A 184 -3.54 -10.58 23.89
N THR A 185 -3.53 -11.87 24.20
CA THR A 185 -4.69 -12.74 24.08
C THR A 185 -5.36 -12.91 25.45
N LEU A 186 -6.70 -12.91 25.47
CA LEU A 186 -7.43 -13.28 26.67
C LEU A 186 -7.23 -14.77 26.90
N GLY A 187 -6.50 -15.13 27.97
CA GLY A 187 -6.33 -16.53 28.39
C GLY A 187 -7.69 -17.16 28.73
N SER A 188 -7.90 -18.38 28.27
CA SER A 188 -9.05 -19.21 28.62
C SER A 188 -9.03 -19.64 30.08
#